data_4fc78a8e6be7ade781e60e749febb10d
#
_entry.id   4fc78a8e6be7ade781e60e749febb10d
#
_cell.length_a   1.000
_cell.length_b   1.000
_cell.length_c   1.000
_cell.angle_alpha   90.00
_cell.angle_beta   90.00
_cell.angle_gamma   90.00
#
_symmetry.space_group_name_H-M   'P 1'
#
loop_
_entity.id
_entity.type
_entity.pdbx_description
1 polymer ?
#
loop_
_entity_poly.entity_id
_entity_poly.type
_entity_poly.pdbx_seq_one_letter_code
_entity_poly.pdbx_strand_id
1 'polypeptide(L)'
;MSQSIQLMDLEAMALGMKAGLQPQVILDVLTSTAADNAPLHGRIPQSVLTGKYPSGFSAKLAHKDQGLAHTMASRLGVPLFTLGQARQIYSIAMTQGLGDGPSEIVAKVVEQMAGVKLLFPDK
;
A
#
# COMPACT_ATOMS: atom_id res chain seq x y z
N MET A 1 2.44 6.13 -9.64
CA MET A 1 1.07 5.54 -9.69
C MET A 1 0.97 4.22 -8.96
N SER A 2 1.91 3.29 -9.14
CA SER A 2 1.84 1.96 -8.52
C SER A 2 1.74 2.00 -6.99
N GLN A 3 2.39 2.94 -6.33
CA GLN A 3 2.32 3.10 -4.88
C GLN A 3 0.92 3.52 -4.40
N SER A 4 0.24 4.37 -5.17
CA SER A 4 -1.15 4.78 -4.86
C SER A 4 -2.13 3.62 -5.05
N ILE A 5 -1.95 2.84 -6.12
CA ILE A 5 -2.75 1.65 -6.37
C ILE A 5 -2.55 0.63 -5.25
N GLN A 6 -1.29 0.39 -4.86
CA GLN A 6 -0.96 -0.51 -3.76
C GLN A 6 -1.63 -0.09 -2.46
N LEU A 7 -1.66 1.22 -2.15
CA LEU A 7 -2.34 1.70 -0.95
C LEU A 7 -3.85 1.45 -1.01
N MET A 8 -4.50 1.68 -2.15
CA MET A 8 -5.91 1.36 -2.31
C MET A 8 -6.19 -0.12 -2.09
N ASP A 9 -5.33 -0.99 -2.61
CA ASP A 9 -5.44 -2.43 -2.37
C ASP A 9 -5.32 -2.77 -0.89
N LEU A 10 -4.37 -2.15 -0.19
CA LEU A 10 -4.18 -2.37 1.25
C LEU A 10 -5.38 -1.89 2.06
N GLU A 11 -5.98 -0.78 1.68
CA GLU A 11 -7.21 -0.29 2.31
C GLU A 11 -8.38 -1.25 2.07
N ALA A 12 -8.52 -1.76 0.84
CA ALA A 12 -9.54 -2.75 0.51
C ALA A 12 -9.36 -4.05 1.33
N MET A 13 -8.11 -4.52 1.43
CA MET A 13 -7.78 -5.68 2.28
C MET A 13 -8.14 -5.41 3.74
N ALA A 14 -7.76 -4.25 4.27
CA ALA A 14 -8.03 -3.90 5.66
C ALA A 14 -9.54 -3.83 5.93
N LEU A 15 -10.31 -3.22 5.02
CA LEU A 15 -11.76 -3.13 5.15
C LEU A 15 -12.41 -4.52 5.16
N GLY A 16 -12.06 -5.37 4.20
CA GLY A 16 -12.61 -6.71 4.09
C GLY A 16 -12.25 -7.59 5.30
N MET A 17 -10.98 -7.54 5.73
CA MET A 17 -10.54 -8.32 6.89
C MET A 17 -11.16 -7.81 8.19
N LYS A 18 -11.32 -6.50 8.34
CA LYS A 18 -12.01 -5.92 9.49
C LYS A 18 -13.49 -6.33 9.53
N ALA A 19 -14.10 -6.56 8.36
CA ALA A 19 -15.47 -7.07 8.23
C ALA A 19 -15.56 -8.59 8.46
N GLY A 20 -14.44 -9.27 8.68
CA GLY A 20 -14.41 -10.71 8.97
C GLY A 20 -14.15 -11.62 7.79
N LEU A 21 -13.81 -11.06 6.62
CA LEU A 21 -13.47 -11.87 5.45
C LEU A 21 -12.05 -12.41 5.53
N GLN A 22 -11.84 -13.61 4.99
CA GLN A 22 -10.50 -14.18 4.85
C GLN A 22 -9.71 -13.43 3.76
N PRO A 23 -8.39 -13.21 3.93
CA PRO A 23 -7.58 -12.50 2.94
C PRO A 23 -7.67 -13.11 1.54
N GLN A 24 -7.69 -14.42 1.43
CA GLN A 24 -7.76 -15.09 0.13
C GLN A 24 -9.07 -14.78 -0.60
N VAL A 25 -10.19 -14.74 0.12
CA VAL A 25 -11.49 -14.39 -0.47
C VAL A 25 -11.46 -12.96 -1.05
N ILE A 26 -10.86 -12.03 -0.32
CA ILE A 26 -10.73 -10.64 -0.79
C ILE A 26 -9.86 -10.59 -2.05
N LEU A 27 -8.71 -11.27 -2.03
CA LEU A 27 -7.83 -11.35 -3.20
C LEU A 27 -8.57 -11.93 -4.42
N ASP A 28 -9.30 -13.02 -4.24
CA ASP A 28 -10.02 -13.68 -5.32
C ASP A 28 -11.08 -12.75 -5.95
N VAL A 29 -11.79 -11.99 -5.13
CA VAL A 29 -12.77 -11.02 -5.62
C VAL A 29 -12.07 -9.88 -6.38
N LEU A 30 -11.04 -9.28 -5.79
CA LEU A 30 -10.35 -8.15 -6.41
C LEU A 30 -9.69 -8.55 -7.73
N THR A 31 -9.03 -9.71 -7.77
CA THR A 31 -8.33 -10.17 -8.99
C THR A 31 -9.26 -10.69 -10.08
N SER A 32 -10.51 -11.00 -9.77
CA SER A 32 -11.50 -11.44 -10.74
C SER A 32 -12.39 -10.31 -11.28
N THR A 33 -12.13 -9.07 -10.92
CA THR A 33 -12.94 -7.91 -11.28
C THR A 33 -12.09 -6.84 -11.97
N ALA A 34 -12.70 -5.70 -12.29
CA ALA A 34 -12.02 -4.55 -12.86
C ALA A 34 -11.01 -3.89 -11.87
N ALA A 35 -10.99 -4.33 -10.62
CA ALA A 35 -10.00 -3.89 -9.62
C ALA A 35 -8.64 -4.57 -9.79
N ASP A 36 -8.53 -5.59 -10.64
CA ASP A 36 -7.31 -6.37 -10.80
C ASP A 36 -6.10 -5.49 -11.18
N ASN A 37 -4.98 -5.75 -10.51
CA ASN A 37 -3.74 -5.01 -10.75
C ASN A 37 -2.53 -5.81 -10.27
N ALA A 38 -1.31 -5.37 -10.65
CA ALA A 38 -0.07 -6.10 -10.37
C ALA A 38 0.22 -6.32 -8.87
N PRO A 39 0.08 -5.36 -7.96
CA PRO A 39 0.29 -5.59 -6.53
C PRO A 39 -0.54 -6.72 -5.93
N LEU A 40 -1.76 -6.94 -6.41
CA LEU A 40 -2.62 -8.03 -5.92
C LEU A 40 -2.10 -9.42 -6.25
N HIS A 41 -1.25 -9.56 -7.28
CA HIS A 41 -0.64 -10.83 -7.68
C HIS A 41 0.77 -11.04 -7.12
N GLY A 42 1.37 -9.99 -6.58
CA GLY A 42 2.78 -10.03 -6.14
C GLY A 42 2.97 -9.57 -4.71
N ARG A 43 3.18 -8.26 -4.55
CA ARG A 43 3.61 -7.69 -3.26
C ARG A 43 2.64 -7.94 -2.11
N ILE A 44 1.36 -7.89 -2.36
CA ILE A 44 0.38 -8.09 -1.29
C ILE A 44 0.39 -9.54 -0.79
N PRO A 45 0.14 -10.57 -1.63
CA PRO A 45 0.14 -11.94 -1.13
C PRO A 45 1.51 -12.46 -0.72
N GLN A 46 2.60 -12.01 -1.37
CA GLN A 46 3.93 -12.58 -1.16
C GLN A 46 4.74 -11.87 -0.07
N SER A 47 4.44 -10.62 0.22
CA SER A 47 5.16 -9.78 1.18
C SER A 47 4.27 -9.41 2.36
N VAL A 48 3.21 -8.65 2.12
CA VAL A 48 2.35 -8.11 3.19
C VAL A 48 1.66 -9.25 3.94
N LEU A 49 0.92 -10.10 3.24
CA LEU A 49 0.11 -11.14 3.87
C LEU A 49 0.94 -12.29 4.47
N THR A 50 2.22 -12.37 4.15
CA THR A 50 3.16 -13.30 4.79
C THR A 50 3.89 -12.65 5.96
N GLY A 51 3.87 -11.35 6.08
CA GLY A 51 4.60 -10.58 7.09
C GLY A 51 6.11 -10.55 6.90
N LYS A 52 6.62 -10.99 5.75
CA LYS A 52 8.08 -11.16 5.54
C LYS A 52 8.79 -9.92 5.04
N TYR A 53 8.15 -9.09 4.24
CA TYR A 53 8.70 -7.84 3.71
C TYR A 53 10.12 -7.98 3.13
N PRO A 54 10.32 -8.82 2.09
CA PRO A 54 11.64 -9.00 1.51
C PRO A 54 12.16 -7.70 0.90
N SER A 55 13.49 -7.56 0.80
CA SER A 55 14.12 -6.39 0.19
C SER A 55 13.57 -6.10 -1.21
N GLY A 56 13.38 -4.82 -1.52
CA GLY A 56 12.86 -4.37 -2.79
C GLY A 56 12.96 -2.85 -2.90
N PHE A 57 12.18 -2.27 -3.81
CA PHE A 57 12.10 -0.82 -3.97
C PHE A 57 11.65 -0.17 -2.67
N SER A 58 12.50 0.70 -2.11
CA SER A 58 12.30 1.20 -0.74
C SER A 58 11.15 2.20 -0.62
N ALA A 59 10.55 2.23 0.57
CA ALA A 59 9.49 3.19 0.88
C ALA A 59 9.99 4.63 0.77
N LYS A 60 11.24 4.91 1.16
CA LYS A 60 11.80 6.27 1.04
C LYS A 60 11.97 6.70 -0.40
N LEU A 61 12.34 5.80 -1.32
CA LEU A 61 12.41 6.11 -2.75
C LEU A 61 11.01 6.33 -3.33
N ALA A 62 10.02 5.54 -2.92
CA ALA A 62 8.63 5.76 -3.31
C ALA A 62 8.14 7.14 -2.86
N HIS A 63 8.42 7.53 -1.63
CA HIS A 63 8.09 8.84 -1.08
C HIS A 63 8.77 9.97 -1.85
N LYS A 64 10.07 9.80 -2.18
CA LYS A 64 10.82 10.75 -2.99
C LYS A 64 10.20 10.92 -4.38
N ASP A 65 9.90 9.83 -5.07
CA ASP A 65 9.30 9.86 -6.41
C ASP A 65 7.95 10.56 -6.41
N GLN A 66 7.13 10.30 -5.41
CA GLN A 66 5.87 11.01 -5.22
C GLN A 66 6.07 12.52 -5.02
N GLY A 67 7.10 12.88 -4.25
CA GLY A 67 7.47 14.29 -4.03
C GLY A 67 7.91 14.99 -5.31
N LEU A 68 8.68 14.30 -6.16
CA LEU A 68 9.08 14.84 -7.48
C LEU A 68 7.86 15.09 -8.37
N ALA A 69 6.92 14.15 -8.40
CA ALA A 69 5.68 14.29 -9.16
C ALA A 69 4.86 15.48 -8.64
N HIS A 70 4.76 15.66 -7.33
CA HIS A 70 4.07 16.81 -6.72
C HIS A 70 4.71 18.14 -7.08
N THR A 71 6.04 18.21 -7.03
CA THR A 71 6.77 19.43 -7.41
C THR A 71 6.51 19.79 -8.87
N MET A 72 6.57 18.81 -9.76
CA MET A 72 6.27 19.02 -11.18
C MET A 72 4.84 19.47 -11.39
N ALA A 73 3.89 18.79 -10.74
CA ALA A 73 2.48 19.13 -10.84
C ALA A 73 2.19 20.56 -10.36
N SER A 74 2.83 20.99 -9.26
CA SER A 74 2.69 22.36 -8.75
C SER A 74 3.17 23.41 -9.76
N ARG A 75 4.28 23.13 -10.42
CA ARG A 75 4.81 24.04 -11.46
C ARG A 75 3.89 24.14 -12.67
N LEU A 76 3.21 23.05 -13.01
CA LEU A 76 2.31 22.99 -14.17
C LEU A 76 0.86 23.32 -13.84
N GLY A 77 0.53 23.55 -12.57
CA GLY A 77 -0.84 23.83 -12.14
C GLY A 77 -1.77 22.64 -12.24
N VAL A 78 -1.25 21.40 -12.14
CA VAL A 78 -2.04 20.16 -12.17
C VAL A 78 -2.30 19.67 -10.75
N PRO A 79 -3.54 19.60 -10.27
CA PRO A 79 -3.84 19.07 -8.94
C PRO A 79 -3.70 17.54 -8.92
N LEU A 80 -2.98 17.02 -7.91
CA LEU A 80 -2.76 15.57 -7.71
C LEU A 80 -3.33 15.14 -6.35
N PHE A 81 -4.65 15.13 -6.22
CA PHE A 81 -5.30 14.79 -4.95
C PHE A 81 -5.00 13.37 -4.49
N THR A 82 -5.18 12.40 -5.36
CA THR A 82 -4.97 10.97 -5.02
C THR A 82 -3.51 10.70 -4.64
N LEU A 83 -2.57 11.21 -5.43
CA LEU A 83 -1.15 11.05 -5.12
C LEU A 83 -0.78 11.80 -3.83
N GLY A 84 -1.39 12.96 -3.60
CA GLY A 84 -1.16 13.74 -2.39
C GLY A 84 -1.53 12.97 -1.12
N GLN A 85 -2.69 12.35 -1.11
CA GLN A 85 -3.13 11.54 0.02
C GLN A 85 -2.24 10.31 0.21
N ALA A 86 -1.91 9.61 -0.87
CA ALA A 86 -0.99 8.47 -0.81
C ALA A 86 0.36 8.89 -0.23
N ARG A 87 0.91 10.03 -0.65
CA ARG A 87 2.18 10.51 -0.14
C ARG A 87 2.14 10.81 1.35
N GLN A 88 1.02 11.31 1.87
CA GLN A 88 0.86 11.55 3.31
C GLN A 88 0.98 10.24 4.11
N ILE A 89 0.41 9.15 3.61
CA ILE A 89 0.53 7.82 4.26
C ILE A 89 2.00 7.38 4.25
N TYR A 90 2.71 7.54 3.13
CA TYR A 90 4.15 7.24 3.07
C TYR A 90 4.95 8.18 4.00
N SER A 91 4.53 9.43 4.16
CA SER A 91 5.17 10.35 5.12
C SER A 91 5.05 9.84 6.55
N ILE A 92 3.91 9.26 6.92
CA ILE A 92 3.75 8.61 8.24
C ILE A 92 4.76 7.46 8.37
N ALA A 93 4.91 6.63 7.34
CA ALA A 93 5.91 5.55 7.35
C ALA A 93 7.33 6.08 7.57
N MET A 94 7.67 7.23 6.95
CA MET A 94 8.98 7.87 7.17
C MET A 94 9.18 8.27 8.62
N THR A 95 8.17 8.88 9.27
CA THR A 95 8.26 9.28 10.68
C THR A 95 8.42 8.09 11.62
N GLN A 96 7.99 6.90 11.22
CA GLN A 96 8.10 5.67 12.00
C GLN A 96 9.39 4.90 11.74
N GLY A 97 10.31 5.44 10.94
CA GLY A 97 11.57 4.77 10.64
C GLY A 97 11.45 3.60 9.65
N LEU A 98 10.37 3.53 8.87
CA LEU A 98 10.12 2.43 7.93
C LEU A 98 10.69 2.68 6.52
N GLY A 99 11.41 3.78 6.33
CA GLY A 99 11.86 4.23 5.00
C GLY A 99 12.78 3.26 4.26
N ASP A 100 13.59 2.48 4.96
CA ASP A 100 14.51 1.53 4.36
C ASP A 100 13.84 0.20 3.97
N GLY A 101 12.63 -0.06 4.45
CA GLY A 101 11.85 -1.23 4.06
C GLY A 101 11.32 -1.12 2.63
N PRO A 102 10.80 -2.23 2.07
CA PRO A 102 10.19 -2.20 0.74
C PRO A 102 8.95 -1.30 0.72
N SER A 103 8.55 -0.81 -0.46
CA SER A 103 7.46 0.16 -0.57
C SER A 103 6.15 -0.33 0.07
N GLU A 104 5.88 -1.63 0.03
CA GLU A 104 4.71 -2.23 0.66
C GLU A 104 4.76 -2.27 2.19
N ILE A 105 5.88 -1.86 2.81
CA ILE A 105 5.96 -1.72 4.28
C ILE A 105 4.93 -0.70 4.80
N VAL A 106 4.42 0.16 3.95
CA VAL A 106 3.34 1.10 4.27
C VAL A 106 2.07 0.38 4.75
N ALA A 107 1.94 -0.92 4.47
CA ALA A 107 0.88 -1.76 5.03
C ALA A 107 0.84 -1.69 6.56
N LYS A 108 1.99 -1.52 7.22
CA LYS A 108 2.03 -1.36 8.68
C LYS A 108 1.31 -0.11 9.16
N VAL A 109 1.37 0.98 8.38
CA VAL A 109 0.62 2.20 8.67
C VAL A 109 -0.88 1.96 8.49
N VAL A 110 -1.27 1.27 7.42
CA VAL A 110 -2.68 0.92 7.18
C VAL A 110 -3.21 0.03 8.31
N GLU A 111 -2.44 -0.96 8.74
CA GLU A 111 -2.80 -1.83 9.89
C GLU A 111 -3.05 -1.02 11.16
N GLN A 112 -2.18 -0.05 11.45
CA GLN A 112 -2.32 0.80 12.64
C GLN A 112 -3.60 1.65 12.56
N MET A 113 -3.86 2.26 11.41
CA MET A 113 -5.04 3.11 11.23
C MET A 113 -6.35 2.31 11.27
N ALA A 114 -6.35 1.11 10.69
CA ALA A 114 -7.53 0.27 10.60
C ALA A 114 -7.75 -0.60 11.84
N GLY A 115 -6.71 -0.82 12.65
CA GLY A 115 -6.79 -1.72 13.79
C GLY A 115 -6.99 -3.18 13.38
N VAL A 116 -6.29 -3.62 12.32
CA VAL A 116 -6.36 -5.00 11.82
C VAL A 116 -4.97 -5.43 11.34
N LYS A 117 -4.65 -6.71 11.46
CA LYS A 117 -3.41 -7.27 10.91
C LYS A 117 -3.66 -7.84 9.52
N LEU A 118 -2.85 -7.42 8.56
CA LEU A 118 -2.92 -7.87 7.18
C LEU A 118 -2.03 -9.11 7.01
N LEU A 119 -2.52 -10.24 7.50
CA LEU A 119 -1.79 -11.51 7.47
C LEU A 119 -2.72 -12.65 7.05
N PHE A 120 -2.18 -13.61 6.30
CA PHE A 120 -2.87 -14.89 6.13
C PHE A 120 -3.03 -15.55 7.50
N PRO A 121 -4.12 -16.29 7.72
CA PRO A 121 -4.29 -17.04 8.96
C PRO A 121 -3.18 -18.09 9.10
N ASP A 122 -2.74 -18.34 10.33
CA ASP A 122 -1.81 -19.42 10.63
C ASP A 122 -2.43 -20.76 10.24
N LYS A 123 -1.59 -21.66 9.72
CA LYS A 123 -2.00 -23.01 9.35
C LYS A 123 -2.08 -23.94 10.56
#